data_79876b3b367bcbfe598df44e0aa2df82
#
_entry.id   79876b3b367bcbfe598df44e0aa2df82
#
_cell.length_a   1.000
_cell.length_b   1.000
_cell.length_c   1.000
_cell.angle_alpha   90.00
_cell.angle_beta   90.00
_cell.angle_gamma   90.00
#
_symmetry.space_group_name_H-M   'P 1'
#
loop_
_entity.id
_entity.type
_entity.pdbx_description
1 polymer ?
#
loop_
_entity_poly.entity_id
_entity_poly.type
_entity_poly.pdbx_seq_one_letter_code
_entity_poly.pdbx_strand_id
1 'polypeptide(L)'
;MSKTNRNFILLFIVVTITLLYFLYKYNKIIHHNQIDILVSNKIEIVQKELSNQKNQALSLAILFSKNEKIINNLEQNKPIDLKKELVKLLNNIKTYTNQNNIQIQIHTKDLNVFVRSWEDKDSGLNLESFRKGLVKVKQTKEPFVSNELGKRFNIKAIAPIFDKDEEYI
;
A
#
# COMPACT_ATOMS: atom_id res chain seq x y z
N MET A 1 -29.67 -9.30 69.15
CA MET A 1 -29.41 -8.28 68.11
C MET A 1 -30.68 -7.45 67.97
N SER A 2 -30.65 -6.14 68.17
CA SER A 2 -31.84 -5.30 68.09
C SER A 2 -32.32 -5.23 66.65
N LYS A 3 -33.61 -5.07 66.40
CA LYS A 3 -34.23 -4.95 65.08
C LYS A 3 -33.59 -3.80 64.23
N THR A 4 -33.20 -2.75 64.95
CA THR A 4 -32.50 -1.57 64.42
C THR A 4 -31.12 -1.92 63.83
N ASN A 5 -30.29 -2.71 64.51
CA ASN A 5 -28.95 -3.12 64.08
C ASN A 5 -29.04 -4.03 62.82
N ARG A 6 -30.07 -4.89 62.73
CA ARG A 6 -30.30 -5.75 61.57
C ARG A 6 -30.64 -4.93 60.32
N ASN A 7 -31.48 -3.91 60.45
CA ASN A 7 -31.84 -3.03 59.34
C ASN A 7 -30.65 -2.18 58.87
N PHE A 8 -29.78 -1.75 59.80
CA PHE A 8 -28.56 -1.00 59.45
C PHE A 8 -27.56 -1.87 58.66
N ILE A 9 -27.38 -3.11 59.04
CA ILE A 9 -26.51 -4.07 58.36
C ILE A 9 -27.08 -4.36 56.96
N LEU A 10 -28.38 -4.56 56.81
CA LEU A 10 -29.00 -4.77 55.50
C LEU A 10 -28.83 -3.57 54.56
N LEU A 11 -29.04 -2.36 55.09
CA LEU A 11 -28.83 -1.13 54.30
C LEU A 11 -27.38 -1.02 53.83
N PHE A 12 -26.41 -1.29 54.73
CA PHE A 12 -24.98 -1.25 54.39
C PHE A 12 -24.61 -2.26 53.30
N ILE A 13 -25.16 -3.49 53.37
CA ILE A 13 -24.93 -4.51 52.33
C ILE A 13 -25.50 -4.05 50.97
N VAL A 14 -26.70 -3.50 50.93
CA VAL A 14 -27.33 -3.02 49.69
C VAL A 14 -26.48 -1.88 49.07
N VAL A 15 -26.05 -0.91 49.88
CA VAL A 15 -25.21 0.20 49.40
C VAL A 15 -23.89 -0.32 48.86
N THR A 16 -23.26 -1.28 49.55
CA THR A 16 -21.97 -1.86 49.09
C THR A 16 -22.13 -2.61 47.76
N ILE A 17 -23.17 -3.42 47.61
CA ILE A 17 -23.48 -4.14 46.38
C ILE A 17 -23.73 -3.16 45.22
N THR A 18 -24.49 -2.10 45.47
CA THR A 18 -24.77 -1.06 44.47
C THR A 18 -23.49 -0.35 44.02
N LEU A 19 -22.62 -0.01 44.96
CA LEU A 19 -21.32 0.63 44.66
C LEU A 19 -20.42 -0.29 43.82
N LEU A 20 -20.33 -1.56 44.20
CA LEU A 20 -19.55 -2.56 43.45
C LEU A 20 -20.09 -2.74 42.01
N TYR A 21 -21.44 -2.73 41.86
CA TYR A 21 -22.04 -2.78 40.51
C TYR A 21 -21.69 -1.57 39.67
N PHE A 22 -21.74 -0.36 40.23
CA PHE A 22 -21.34 0.85 39.50
C PHE A 22 -19.85 0.85 39.15
N LEU A 23 -18.98 0.44 40.07
CA LEU A 23 -17.54 0.30 39.79
C LEU A 23 -17.27 -0.70 38.66
N TYR A 24 -17.94 -1.85 38.67
CA TYR A 24 -17.85 -2.83 37.61
C TYR A 24 -18.27 -2.27 36.24
N LYS A 25 -19.42 -1.60 36.19
CA LYS A 25 -19.93 -0.96 34.98
C LYS A 25 -18.99 0.12 34.49
N TYR A 26 -18.48 0.97 35.36
CA TYR A 26 -17.55 2.03 35.02
C TYR A 26 -16.24 1.48 34.44
N ASN A 27 -15.65 0.48 35.09
CA ASN A 27 -14.44 -0.17 34.58
C ASN A 27 -14.68 -0.82 33.19
N LYS A 28 -15.82 -1.45 32.96
CA LYS A 28 -16.16 -2.05 31.69
C LYS A 28 -16.24 -1.01 30.58
N ILE A 29 -16.86 0.14 30.84
CA ILE A 29 -16.97 1.25 29.87
C ILE A 29 -15.59 1.83 29.55
N ILE A 30 -14.76 2.10 30.56
CA ILE A 30 -13.40 2.61 30.35
C ILE A 30 -12.57 1.64 29.50
N HIS A 31 -12.63 0.35 29.84
CA HIS A 31 -11.87 -0.66 29.11
C HIS A 31 -12.27 -0.74 27.64
N HIS A 32 -13.56 -0.65 27.36
CA HIS A 32 -14.08 -0.64 25.98
C HIS A 32 -13.61 0.59 25.21
N ASN A 33 -13.75 1.76 25.79
CA ASN A 33 -13.30 3.01 25.18
C ASN A 33 -11.79 3.04 24.92
N GLN A 34 -10.98 2.49 25.82
CA GLN A 34 -9.53 2.41 25.63
C GLN A 34 -9.16 1.49 24.47
N ILE A 35 -9.85 0.36 24.30
CA ILE A 35 -9.64 -0.55 23.19
C ILE A 35 -10.02 0.14 21.86
N ASP A 36 -11.15 0.80 21.81
CA ASP A 36 -11.63 1.49 20.60
C ASP A 36 -10.65 2.59 20.16
N ILE A 37 -10.14 3.39 21.10
CA ILE A 37 -9.11 4.41 20.85
C ILE A 37 -7.82 3.76 20.34
N LEU A 38 -7.38 2.66 20.96
CA LEU A 38 -6.16 1.97 20.56
C LEU A 38 -6.28 1.41 19.12
N VAL A 39 -7.42 0.79 18.81
CA VAL A 39 -7.71 0.23 17.49
C VAL A 39 -7.76 1.35 16.44
N SER A 40 -8.47 2.44 16.72
CA SER A 40 -8.55 3.60 15.84
C SER A 40 -7.18 4.19 15.53
N ASN A 41 -6.35 4.41 16.56
CA ASN A 41 -4.99 4.92 16.39
C ASN A 41 -4.11 3.97 15.56
N LYS A 42 -4.26 2.65 15.75
CA LYS A 42 -3.51 1.67 14.95
C LYS A 42 -3.95 1.66 13.48
N ILE A 43 -5.24 1.80 13.22
CA ILE A 43 -5.78 1.91 11.84
C ILE A 43 -5.22 3.16 11.17
N GLU A 44 -5.21 4.30 11.85
CA GLU A 44 -4.66 5.56 11.31
C GLU A 44 -3.17 5.42 10.96
N ILE A 45 -2.36 4.81 11.84
CA ILE A 45 -0.95 4.55 11.58
C ILE A 45 -0.77 3.68 10.32
N VAL A 46 -1.54 2.60 10.20
CA VAL A 46 -1.47 1.71 9.01
C VAL A 46 -1.89 2.45 7.74
N GLN A 47 -2.94 3.25 7.79
CA GLN A 47 -3.39 4.05 6.63
C GLN A 47 -2.34 5.07 6.19
N LYS A 48 -1.70 5.75 7.15
CA LYS A 48 -0.61 6.70 6.89
C LYS A 48 0.59 6.00 6.25
N GLU A 49 1.00 4.86 6.79
CA GLU A 49 2.11 4.07 6.23
C GLU A 49 1.81 3.60 4.82
N LEU A 50 0.60 3.10 4.58
CA LEU A 50 0.16 2.69 3.25
C LEU A 50 0.16 3.86 2.24
N SER A 51 -0.27 5.05 2.68
CA SER A 51 -0.22 6.26 1.87
C SER A 51 1.22 6.65 1.53
N ASN A 52 2.13 6.58 2.50
CA ASN A 52 3.55 6.85 2.29
C ASN A 52 4.16 5.88 1.26
N GLN A 53 3.88 4.59 1.39
CA GLN A 53 4.37 3.57 0.45
C GLN A 53 3.82 3.78 -0.96
N LYS A 54 2.55 4.18 -1.11
CA LYS A 54 1.99 4.56 -2.41
C LYS A 54 2.72 5.74 -3.04
N ASN A 55 2.97 6.78 -2.27
CA ASN A 55 3.67 7.97 -2.76
C ASN A 55 5.11 7.64 -3.16
N GLN A 56 5.81 6.81 -2.40
CA GLN A 56 7.15 6.34 -2.75
C GLN A 56 7.14 5.52 -4.04
N ALA A 57 6.21 4.57 -4.18
CA ALA A 57 6.08 3.76 -5.39
C ALA A 57 5.78 4.63 -6.62
N LEU A 58 4.87 5.62 -6.47
CA LEU A 58 4.53 6.55 -7.54
C LEU A 58 5.71 7.42 -7.95
N SER A 59 6.45 7.95 -6.98
CA SER A 59 7.67 8.74 -7.23
C SER A 59 8.72 7.93 -7.99
N LEU A 60 8.94 6.68 -7.60
CA LEU A 60 9.86 5.78 -8.33
C LEU A 60 9.38 5.50 -9.75
N ALA A 61 8.08 5.25 -9.94
CA ALA A 61 7.53 5.02 -11.28
C ALA A 61 7.73 6.25 -12.19
N ILE A 62 7.50 7.47 -11.66
CA ILE A 62 7.74 8.72 -12.39
C ILE A 62 9.23 8.90 -12.70
N LEU A 63 10.13 8.64 -11.76
CA LEU A 63 11.58 8.75 -11.99
C LEU A 63 12.06 7.76 -13.06
N PHE A 64 11.56 6.52 -13.02
CA PHE A 64 11.90 5.53 -14.03
C PHE A 64 11.31 5.86 -15.40
N SER A 65 10.12 6.41 -15.48
CA SER A 65 9.51 6.81 -16.75
C SER A 65 10.23 7.96 -17.45
N LYS A 66 11.04 8.72 -16.70
CA LYS A 66 11.87 9.83 -17.22
C LYS A 66 13.36 9.48 -17.36
N ASN A 67 13.72 8.23 -17.11
CA ASN A 67 15.11 7.81 -17.25
C ASN A 67 15.49 7.64 -18.71
N GLU A 68 16.43 8.44 -19.22
CA GLU A 68 16.86 8.44 -20.61
C GLU A 68 17.31 7.07 -21.13
N LYS A 69 17.97 6.25 -20.28
CA LYS A 69 18.41 4.92 -20.71
C LYS A 69 17.21 3.97 -20.89
N ILE A 70 16.18 4.10 -20.06
CA ILE A 70 14.95 3.33 -20.21
C ILE A 70 14.25 3.73 -21.50
N ILE A 71 14.08 5.03 -21.74
CA ILE A 71 13.46 5.59 -22.94
C ILE A 71 14.22 5.13 -24.18
N ASN A 72 15.52 5.38 -24.27
CA ASN A 72 16.35 5.02 -25.43
C ASN A 72 16.33 3.51 -25.74
N ASN A 73 16.36 2.65 -24.72
CA ASN A 73 16.29 1.20 -24.93
C ASN A 73 14.89 0.74 -25.39
N LEU A 74 13.84 1.42 -24.95
CA LEU A 74 12.47 1.14 -25.37
C LEU A 74 12.28 1.56 -26.84
N GLU A 75 12.67 2.78 -27.22
CA GLU A 75 12.62 3.31 -28.60
C GLU A 75 13.43 2.44 -29.59
N GLN A 76 14.61 2.01 -29.17
CA GLN A 76 15.49 1.17 -29.99
C GLN A 76 15.11 -0.32 -29.99
N ASN A 77 14.01 -0.69 -29.34
CA ASN A 77 13.55 -2.06 -29.21
C ASN A 77 14.63 -3.03 -28.66
N LYS A 78 15.34 -2.63 -27.58
CA LYS A 78 16.43 -3.37 -26.95
C LYS A 78 16.04 -3.97 -25.58
N PRO A 79 15.20 -5.02 -25.54
CA PRO A 79 14.69 -5.55 -24.27
C PRO A 79 15.77 -6.11 -23.35
N ILE A 80 16.83 -6.71 -23.91
CA ILE A 80 17.93 -7.31 -23.12
C ILE A 80 18.73 -6.21 -22.40
N ASP A 81 19.06 -5.11 -23.07
CA ASP A 81 19.83 -4.01 -22.50
C ASP A 81 18.97 -3.23 -21.49
N LEU A 82 17.68 -3.04 -21.80
CA LEU A 82 16.72 -2.49 -20.87
C LEU A 82 16.63 -3.31 -19.57
N LYS A 83 16.55 -4.63 -19.67
CA LYS A 83 16.52 -5.51 -18.50
C LYS A 83 17.77 -5.35 -17.64
N LYS A 84 18.96 -5.32 -18.23
CA LYS A 84 20.21 -5.09 -17.51
C LYS A 84 20.21 -3.76 -16.75
N GLU A 85 19.71 -2.69 -17.39
CA GLU A 85 19.61 -1.37 -16.74
C GLU A 85 18.61 -1.38 -15.59
N LEU A 86 17.42 -1.99 -15.76
CA LEU A 86 16.43 -2.13 -14.68
C LEU A 86 16.98 -2.90 -13.48
N VAL A 87 17.67 -4.01 -13.72
CA VAL A 87 18.29 -4.82 -12.65
C VAL A 87 19.36 -4.01 -11.92
N LYS A 88 20.18 -3.24 -12.64
CA LYS A 88 21.20 -2.35 -12.06
C LYS A 88 20.57 -1.29 -11.16
N LEU A 89 19.52 -0.61 -11.64
CA LEU A 89 18.79 0.40 -10.86
C LEU A 89 18.16 -0.21 -9.60
N LEU A 90 17.54 -1.38 -9.72
CA LEU A 90 16.97 -2.09 -8.58
C LEU A 90 18.01 -2.52 -7.55
N ASN A 91 19.16 -2.99 -7.99
CA ASN A 91 20.25 -3.36 -7.09
C ASN A 91 20.77 -2.14 -6.32
N ASN A 92 20.90 -0.98 -6.97
CA ASN A 92 21.26 0.26 -6.28
C ASN A 92 20.23 0.63 -5.21
N ILE A 93 18.94 0.58 -5.53
CA ILE A 93 17.88 0.85 -4.56
C ILE A 93 17.98 -0.12 -3.37
N LYS A 94 18.09 -1.42 -3.63
CA LYS A 94 18.22 -2.43 -2.57
C LYS A 94 19.46 -2.25 -1.70
N THR A 95 20.56 -1.83 -2.28
CA THR A 95 21.83 -1.63 -1.55
C THR A 95 21.78 -0.43 -0.62
N TYR A 96 21.13 0.65 -1.05
CA TYR A 96 21.15 1.93 -0.33
C TYR A 96 19.85 2.26 0.41
N THR A 97 18.83 1.40 0.30
CA THR A 97 17.54 1.58 0.99
C THR A 97 17.03 0.26 1.56
N ASN A 98 16.04 0.33 2.44
CA ASN A 98 15.37 -0.87 2.98
C ASN A 98 14.31 -1.45 2.02
N GLN A 99 14.27 -1.00 0.75
CA GLN A 99 13.25 -1.39 -0.21
C GLN A 99 13.69 -2.62 -1.02
N ASN A 100 13.45 -3.80 -0.49
CA ASN A 100 13.92 -5.07 -1.07
C ASN A 100 12.94 -5.74 -2.04
N ASN A 101 11.65 -5.33 -2.04
CA ASN A 101 10.56 -6.01 -2.77
C ASN A 101 10.03 -5.19 -3.96
N ILE A 102 10.90 -4.45 -4.65
CA ILE A 102 10.51 -3.69 -5.83
C ILE A 102 10.67 -4.56 -7.08
N GLN A 103 9.66 -4.52 -7.94
CA GLN A 103 9.63 -5.13 -9.25
C GLN A 103 9.23 -4.09 -10.28
N ILE A 104 9.93 -4.03 -11.41
CA ILE A 104 9.66 -3.08 -12.49
C ILE A 104 9.26 -3.87 -13.74
N GLN A 105 8.17 -3.44 -14.36
CA GLN A 105 7.70 -3.95 -15.63
C GLN A 105 7.49 -2.78 -16.59
N ILE A 106 8.04 -2.90 -17.79
CA ILE A 106 7.86 -1.93 -18.87
C ILE A 106 6.89 -2.53 -19.89
N HIS A 107 6.03 -1.68 -20.45
CA HIS A 107 5.03 -2.02 -21.45
C HIS A 107 5.23 -1.15 -22.68
N THR A 108 4.83 -1.67 -23.84
CA THR A 108 4.65 -0.87 -25.05
C THR A 108 3.37 -0.03 -24.95
N LYS A 109 3.20 0.96 -25.84
CA LYS A 109 1.97 1.76 -25.95
C LYS A 109 0.69 0.93 -26.16
N ASP A 110 0.82 -0.29 -26.69
CA ASP A 110 -0.28 -1.23 -26.89
C ASP A 110 -0.52 -2.14 -25.68
N LEU A 111 0.08 -1.80 -24.53
CA LEU A 111 -0.03 -2.51 -23.26
C LEU A 111 0.48 -3.97 -23.33
N ASN A 112 1.38 -4.27 -24.26
CA ASN A 112 2.09 -5.54 -24.25
C ASN A 112 3.28 -5.47 -23.29
N VAL A 113 3.56 -6.57 -22.61
CA VAL A 113 4.76 -6.69 -21.76
C VAL A 113 5.99 -6.59 -22.65
N PHE A 114 6.81 -5.58 -22.43
CA PHE A 114 8.09 -5.41 -23.10
C PHE A 114 9.21 -6.07 -22.31
N VAL A 115 9.36 -5.73 -21.04
CA VAL A 115 10.40 -6.27 -20.13
C VAL A 115 9.88 -6.39 -18.71
N ARG A 116 10.29 -7.44 -18.01
CA ARG A 116 10.15 -7.64 -16.57
C ARG A 116 11.51 -7.75 -15.92
N SER A 117 11.72 -7.06 -14.80
CA SER A 117 13.00 -7.11 -14.07
C SER A 117 13.28 -8.45 -13.38
N TRP A 118 12.25 -9.30 -13.16
CA TRP A 118 12.33 -10.53 -12.34
C TRP A 118 12.23 -11.83 -13.13
N GLU A 119 11.78 -11.80 -14.39
CA GLU A 119 11.62 -12.99 -15.22
C GLU A 119 11.75 -12.65 -16.70
N ASP A 120 12.03 -13.67 -17.53
CA ASP A 120 12.13 -13.54 -19.00
C ASP A 120 10.88 -14.05 -19.73
N LYS A 121 9.89 -14.55 -18.97
CA LYS A 121 8.65 -15.11 -19.53
C LYS A 121 7.64 -14.01 -19.84
N ASP A 122 6.73 -14.31 -20.77
CA ASP A 122 5.57 -13.50 -21.16
C ASP A 122 5.90 -12.16 -21.81
N SER A 123 7.07 -12.01 -22.45
CA SER A 123 7.30 -10.91 -23.38
C SER A 123 6.24 -10.94 -24.49
N GLY A 124 5.63 -9.80 -24.78
CA GLY A 124 4.55 -9.68 -25.75
C GLY A 124 3.14 -9.99 -25.23
N LEU A 125 2.98 -10.43 -23.95
CA LEU A 125 1.64 -10.62 -23.38
C LEU A 125 0.88 -9.31 -23.31
N ASN A 126 -0.31 -9.27 -23.92
CA ASN A 126 -1.19 -8.10 -23.82
C ASN A 126 -1.93 -8.07 -22.48
N LEU A 127 -1.92 -6.91 -21.81
CA LEU A 127 -2.48 -6.73 -20.49
C LEU A 127 -3.77 -5.91 -20.46
N GLU A 128 -4.25 -5.44 -21.58
CA GLU A 128 -5.36 -4.50 -21.70
C GLU A 128 -6.65 -5.03 -21.04
N SER A 129 -6.96 -6.31 -21.24
CA SER A 129 -8.20 -6.91 -20.77
C SER A 129 -8.31 -7.07 -19.25
N PHE A 130 -7.18 -7.13 -18.53
CA PHE A 130 -7.18 -7.43 -17.10
C PHE A 130 -6.39 -6.44 -16.22
N ARG A 131 -5.75 -5.42 -16.82
CA ARG A 131 -4.98 -4.39 -16.10
C ARG A 131 -5.60 -3.00 -16.23
N LYS A 132 -6.71 -2.76 -15.57
CA LYS A 132 -7.45 -1.49 -15.63
C LYS A 132 -6.60 -0.25 -15.32
N GLY A 133 -5.62 -0.36 -14.43
CA GLY A 133 -4.69 0.75 -14.12
C GLY A 133 -3.83 1.15 -15.33
N LEU A 134 -3.36 0.18 -16.13
CA LEU A 134 -2.61 0.46 -17.35
C LEU A 134 -3.49 1.15 -18.41
N VAL A 135 -4.72 0.65 -18.59
CA VAL A 135 -5.70 1.27 -19.52
C VAL A 135 -5.97 2.71 -19.10
N LYS A 136 -6.15 2.97 -17.82
CA LYS A 136 -6.34 4.32 -17.31
C LYS A 136 -5.17 5.23 -17.65
N VAL A 137 -3.92 4.82 -17.38
CA VAL A 137 -2.72 5.61 -17.69
C VAL A 137 -2.57 5.82 -19.20
N LYS A 138 -2.86 4.81 -20.02
CA LYS A 138 -2.87 4.95 -21.49
C LYS A 138 -3.85 6.03 -21.96
N GLN A 139 -5.03 6.13 -21.32
CA GLN A 139 -6.06 7.10 -21.70
C GLN A 139 -5.77 8.51 -21.16
N THR A 140 -5.39 8.62 -19.88
CA THR A 140 -5.23 9.92 -19.21
C THR A 140 -3.85 10.53 -19.41
N LYS A 141 -2.82 9.70 -19.73
CA LYS A 141 -1.41 10.10 -19.74
C LYS A 141 -0.91 10.63 -18.38
N GLU A 142 -1.62 10.30 -17.31
CA GLU A 142 -1.27 10.70 -15.95
C GLU A 142 -0.79 9.50 -15.13
N PRO A 143 0.21 9.69 -14.24
CA PRO A 143 0.65 8.65 -13.33
C PRO A 143 -0.49 8.18 -12.41
N PHE A 144 -0.51 6.88 -12.10
CA PHE A 144 -1.56 6.28 -11.29
C PHE A 144 -0.97 5.26 -10.30
N VAL A 145 -1.53 5.23 -9.09
CA VAL A 145 -1.17 4.24 -8.07
C VAL A 145 -2.42 3.57 -7.50
N SER A 146 -2.37 2.27 -7.35
CA SER A 146 -3.46 1.46 -6.77
C SER A 146 -2.93 0.42 -5.79
N ASN A 147 -3.83 -0.02 -4.92
CA ASN A 147 -3.64 -1.26 -4.16
C ASN A 147 -4.36 -2.37 -4.93
N GLU A 148 -3.68 -3.47 -5.16
CA GLU A 148 -4.28 -4.63 -5.78
C GLU A 148 -4.10 -5.86 -4.88
N LEU A 149 -5.21 -6.56 -4.63
CA LEU A 149 -5.23 -7.84 -3.96
C LEU A 149 -5.21 -8.94 -5.03
N GLY A 150 -4.06 -9.58 -5.17
CA GLY A 150 -3.90 -10.78 -6.00
C GLY A 150 -3.52 -11.97 -5.10
N LYS A 151 -2.53 -12.76 -5.50
CA LYS A 151 -1.94 -13.78 -4.61
C LYS A 151 -1.30 -13.15 -3.35
N ARG A 152 -0.92 -11.87 -3.43
CA ARG A 152 -0.41 -11.04 -2.34
C ARG A 152 -0.98 -9.64 -2.48
N PHE A 153 -1.03 -8.90 -1.38
CA PHE A 153 -1.29 -7.48 -1.41
C PHE A 153 -0.11 -6.76 -2.06
N ASN A 154 -0.37 -5.96 -3.09
CA ASN A 154 0.64 -5.21 -3.82
C ASN A 154 0.22 -3.76 -4.01
N ILE A 155 1.19 -2.86 -3.93
CA ILE A 155 1.06 -1.49 -4.40
C ILE A 155 1.58 -1.47 -5.83
N LYS A 156 0.77 -0.99 -6.77
CA LYS A 156 1.15 -0.82 -8.17
C LYS A 156 1.11 0.64 -8.54
N ALA A 157 2.26 1.16 -8.89
CA ALA A 157 2.43 2.50 -9.43
C ALA A 157 2.77 2.40 -10.91
N ILE A 158 2.11 3.20 -11.72
CA ILE A 158 2.22 3.22 -13.16
C ILE A 158 2.45 4.66 -13.59
N ALA A 159 3.45 4.89 -14.42
CA ALA A 159 3.70 6.19 -15.02
C ALA A 159 3.84 6.04 -16.55
N PRO A 160 3.30 6.98 -17.33
CA PRO A 160 3.49 6.99 -18.77
C PRO A 160 4.94 7.29 -19.12
N ILE A 161 5.44 6.69 -20.20
CA ILE A 161 6.75 6.98 -20.77
C ILE A 161 6.51 7.80 -22.03
N PHE A 162 7.27 8.87 -22.19
CA PHE A 162 7.29 9.72 -23.37
C PHE A 162 8.69 9.73 -23.97
N ASP A 163 8.77 9.81 -25.28
CA ASP A 163 10.01 10.03 -25.98
C ASP A 163 10.49 11.50 -25.90
N LYS A 164 11.53 11.82 -26.69
CA LYS A 164 12.11 13.18 -26.73
C LYS A 164 11.21 14.21 -27.40
N ASP A 165 10.27 13.74 -28.21
CA ASP A 165 9.30 14.56 -28.95
C ASP A 165 7.96 14.66 -28.16
N GLU A 166 7.96 14.22 -26.89
CA GLU A 166 6.81 14.16 -26.00
C GLU A 166 5.67 13.23 -26.51
N GLU A 167 5.98 12.30 -27.40
CA GLU A 167 5.06 11.28 -27.85
C GLU A 167 5.01 10.10 -26.87
N TYR A 168 3.80 9.60 -26.58
CA TYR A 168 3.62 8.43 -25.70
C TYR A 168 4.06 7.15 -26.39
N ILE A 169 4.98 6.41 -25.76
CA ILE A 169 5.62 5.20 -26.30
C ILE A 169 5.33 3.95 -25.46
#